data_9016b7e8beddba2515325cd41e3da811
#
_entry.id   9016b7e8beddba2515325cd41e3da811
#
_cell.length_a   1.000
_cell.length_b   1.000
_cell.length_c   1.000
_cell.angle_alpha   90.00
_cell.angle_beta   90.00
_cell.angle_gamma   90.00
#
_symmetry.space_group_name_H-M   'P 1'
#
loop_
_entity.id
_entity.type
_entity.pdbx_description
1 polymer ?
#
loop_
_entity_poly.entity_id
_entity_poly.type
_entity_poly.pdbx_seq_one_letter_code
_entity_poly.pdbx_strand_id
1 'polypeptide(L)'
;MFVIELIYKVSLDQIDAHMRAHVAFLRKHYADGHFLVSGRKVPRDGGIILAVGKDRAEIEALMKTDPFVARGLAEARVIEFRASQQADDIQGRIDRT
;
A
#
# COMPACT_ATOMS: atom_id res chain seq x y z
N MET A 1 -0.48 -4.93 -12.61
CA MET A 1 -0.10 -5.01 -11.20
C MET A 1 0.60 -3.74 -10.78
N PHE A 2 0.51 -3.36 -9.52
CA PHE A 2 1.02 -2.06 -9.06
C PHE A 2 1.79 -2.23 -7.77
N VAL A 3 2.93 -1.56 -7.69
CA VAL A 3 3.66 -1.36 -6.45
C VAL A 3 3.38 0.07 -6.00
N ILE A 4 2.81 0.21 -4.81
CA ILE A 4 2.52 1.52 -4.24
C ILE A 4 3.52 1.76 -3.12
N GLU A 5 4.29 2.84 -3.24
CA GLU A 5 5.18 3.28 -2.18
C GLU A 5 4.56 4.46 -1.47
N LEU A 6 4.36 4.33 -0.16
CA LEU A 6 4.00 5.44 0.71
C LEU A 6 5.27 6.03 1.28
N ILE A 7 5.41 7.35 1.19
CA ILE A 7 6.57 8.10 1.67
C ILE A 7 6.06 9.04 2.75
N TYR A 8 6.46 8.84 4.00
CA TYR A 8 6.02 9.70 5.10
C TYR A 8 6.62 11.09 4.97
N LYS A 9 5.81 12.10 5.24
CA LYS A 9 6.19 13.52 5.16
C LYS A 9 6.20 14.19 6.53
N VAL A 10 5.85 13.47 7.57
CA VAL A 10 5.69 13.96 8.94
C VAL A 10 6.35 12.99 9.91
N SER A 11 6.40 13.36 11.19
CA SER A 11 6.98 12.50 12.22
C SER A 11 6.18 11.21 12.41
N LEU A 12 6.83 10.18 12.94
CA LEU A 12 6.17 8.91 13.24
C LEU A 12 5.05 9.08 14.28
N ASP A 13 5.16 10.05 15.18
CA ASP A 13 4.09 10.33 16.15
C ASP A 13 2.80 10.74 15.44
N GLN A 14 2.90 11.58 14.40
CA GLN A 14 1.75 11.98 13.59
C GLN A 14 1.21 10.82 12.76
N ILE A 15 2.07 9.97 12.23
CA ILE A 15 1.67 8.76 11.51
C ILE A 15 0.90 7.84 12.46
N ASP A 16 1.44 7.58 13.64
CA ASP A 16 0.81 6.68 14.61
C ASP A 16 -0.54 7.20 15.10
N ALA A 17 -0.71 8.51 15.18
CA ALA A 17 -1.98 9.12 15.55
C ALA A 17 -3.11 8.80 14.56
N HIS A 18 -2.79 8.50 13.31
CA HIS A 18 -3.74 8.16 12.25
C HIS A 18 -3.66 6.70 11.78
N MET A 19 -2.89 5.88 12.48
CA MET A 19 -2.65 4.49 12.07
C MET A 19 -3.92 3.66 12.03
N ARG A 20 -4.82 3.84 12.99
CA ARG A 20 -6.06 3.06 13.04
C ARG A 20 -6.92 3.28 11.79
N ALA A 21 -7.04 4.54 11.35
CA ALA A 21 -7.81 4.88 10.15
C ALA A 21 -7.13 4.31 8.89
N HIS A 22 -5.79 4.36 8.82
CA HIS A 22 -5.04 3.78 7.72
C HIS A 22 -5.23 2.26 7.65
N VAL A 23 -5.18 1.56 8.79
CA VAL A 23 -5.40 0.11 8.83
C VAL A 23 -6.82 -0.25 8.37
N ALA A 24 -7.81 0.55 8.74
CA ALA A 24 -9.18 0.34 8.26
C ALA A 24 -9.27 0.48 6.74
N PHE A 25 -8.56 1.45 6.16
CA PHE A 25 -8.44 1.63 4.72
C PHE A 25 -7.82 0.39 4.06
N LEU A 26 -6.71 -0.13 4.62
CA LEU A 26 -6.06 -1.33 4.09
C LEU A 26 -7.02 -2.52 4.10
N ARG A 27 -7.71 -2.74 5.22
CA ARG A 27 -8.66 -3.86 5.36
C ARG A 27 -9.78 -3.80 4.33
N LYS A 28 -10.30 -2.61 4.07
CA LYS A 28 -11.34 -2.40 3.07
C LYS A 28 -10.86 -2.87 1.69
N HIS A 29 -9.64 -2.52 1.31
CA HIS A 29 -9.13 -2.84 -0.02
C HIS A 29 -8.52 -4.22 -0.14
N TYR A 30 -8.16 -4.87 0.98
CA TYR A 30 -7.94 -6.31 0.98
C TYR A 30 -9.26 -7.05 0.71
N ALA A 31 -10.34 -6.62 1.36
CA ALA A 31 -11.64 -7.27 1.23
C ALA A 31 -12.22 -7.13 -0.18
N ASP A 32 -12.01 -5.99 -0.86
CA ASP A 32 -12.55 -5.77 -2.20
C ASP A 32 -11.64 -6.32 -3.31
N GLY A 33 -10.50 -6.90 -2.96
CA GLY A 33 -9.60 -7.56 -3.91
C GLY A 33 -8.54 -6.67 -4.54
N HIS A 34 -8.46 -5.40 -4.17
CA HIS A 34 -7.43 -4.52 -4.74
C HIS A 34 -6.04 -4.76 -4.16
N PHE A 35 -5.93 -5.01 -2.85
CA PHE A 35 -4.62 -5.17 -2.19
C PHE A 35 -4.29 -6.63 -1.96
N LEU A 36 -3.02 -6.99 -2.22
CA LEU A 36 -2.53 -8.37 -2.10
C LEU A 36 -1.64 -8.55 -0.87
N VAL A 37 -0.73 -7.61 -0.63
CA VAL A 37 0.20 -7.64 0.49
C VAL A 37 0.66 -6.22 0.76
N SER A 38 0.91 -5.91 2.03
CA SER A 38 1.45 -4.61 2.42
C SER A 38 2.32 -4.75 3.66
N GLY A 39 3.15 -3.76 3.89
CA GLY A 39 3.99 -3.71 5.07
C GLY A 39 4.72 -2.38 5.17
N ARG A 40 5.32 -2.16 6.35
CA ARG A 40 6.14 -0.96 6.56
C ARG A 40 7.52 -1.13 5.92
N LYS A 41 8.09 -0.04 5.47
CA LYS A 41 9.49 -0.03 5.03
C LYS A 41 10.43 -0.21 6.22
N VAL A 42 11.62 -0.72 5.96
CA VAL A 42 12.69 -0.86 6.95
C VAL A 42 13.90 -0.10 6.42
N PRO A 43 14.29 1.04 7.02
CA PRO A 43 13.69 1.70 8.19
C PRO A 43 12.28 2.22 7.91
N ARG A 44 11.54 2.54 8.99
CA ARG A 44 10.13 2.90 8.95
C ARG A 44 9.92 4.36 8.51
N ASP A 45 10.10 4.63 7.24
CA ASP A 45 9.86 5.95 6.63
C ASP A 45 8.72 5.94 5.62
N GLY A 46 7.93 4.88 5.63
CA GLY A 46 6.80 4.69 4.73
C GLY A 46 6.33 3.26 4.72
N GLY A 47 5.62 2.90 3.65
CA GLY A 47 5.10 1.55 3.46
C GLY A 47 5.11 1.15 2.00
N ILE A 48 4.86 -0.13 1.77
CA ILE A 48 4.73 -0.72 0.44
C ILE A 48 3.41 -1.48 0.39
N ILE A 49 2.68 -1.33 -0.72
CA ILE A 49 1.46 -2.09 -0.98
C ILE A 49 1.59 -2.69 -2.38
N LEU A 50 1.34 -3.98 -2.50
CA LEU A 50 1.22 -4.63 -3.80
C LEU A 50 -0.26 -4.73 -4.12
N ALA A 51 -0.65 -4.22 -5.30
CA ALA A 51 -2.06 -4.06 -5.64
C ALA A 51 -2.36 -4.52 -7.07
N VAL A 52 -3.63 -4.85 -7.30
CA VAL A 52 -4.18 -5.11 -8.63
C VAL A 52 -5.38 -4.20 -8.85
N GLY A 53 -5.65 -3.88 -10.10
CA GLY A 53 -6.77 -3.03 -10.47
C GLY A 53 -6.88 -2.92 -11.96
N LYS A 54 -7.91 -2.24 -12.41
CA LYS A 54 -8.24 -2.08 -13.82
C LYS A 54 -7.14 -1.31 -14.56
N ASP A 55 -6.70 -0.19 -13.99
CA ASP A 55 -5.67 0.66 -14.57
C ASP A 55 -5.03 1.55 -13.49
N ARG A 56 -4.02 2.29 -13.89
CA ARG A 56 -3.27 3.18 -12.99
C ARG A 56 -4.16 4.27 -12.39
N ALA A 57 -5.08 4.82 -13.18
CA ALA A 57 -5.95 5.90 -12.72
C ALA A 57 -6.85 5.43 -11.58
N GLU A 58 -7.35 4.20 -11.65
CA GLU A 58 -8.14 3.61 -10.56
C GLU A 58 -7.33 3.53 -9.26
N ILE A 59 -6.09 3.03 -9.35
CA ILE A 59 -5.23 2.88 -8.17
C ILE A 59 -4.84 4.24 -7.60
N GLU A 60 -4.52 5.21 -8.45
CA GLU A 60 -4.19 6.56 -8.00
C GLU A 60 -5.38 7.22 -7.29
N ALA A 61 -6.59 7.07 -7.85
CA ALA A 61 -7.81 7.60 -7.23
C ALA A 61 -8.09 6.93 -5.89
N LEU A 62 -7.90 5.61 -5.81
CA LEU A 62 -8.08 4.85 -4.59
C LEU A 62 -7.11 5.31 -3.50
N MET A 63 -5.84 5.53 -3.85
CA MET A 63 -4.84 5.95 -2.86
C MET A 63 -5.07 7.35 -2.32
N LYS A 64 -5.76 8.22 -3.05
CA LYS A 64 -6.14 9.54 -2.53
C LYS A 64 -7.12 9.44 -1.34
N THR A 65 -7.77 8.32 -1.16
CA THR A 65 -8.70 8.10 -0.05
C THR A 65 -8.02 7.50 1.19
N ASP A 66 -6.75 7.11 1.09
CA ASP A 66 -5.97 6.70 2.25
C ASP A 66 -5.86 7.88 3.22
N PRO A 67 -6.22 7.72 4.51
CA PRO A 67 -6.11 8.79 5.49
C PRO A 67 -4.74 9.46 5.58
N PHE A 68 -3.66 8.71 5.40
CA PHE A 68 -2.31 9.29 5.37
C PHE A 68 -2.16 10.25 4.19
N VAL A 69 -2.62 9.85 3.01
CA VAL A 69 -2.51 10.64 1.79
C VAL A 69 -3.50 11.82 1.83
N ALA A 70 -4.75 11.54 2.19
CA ALA A 70 -5.81 12.55 2.24
C ALA A 70 -5.48 13.70 3.20
N ARG A 71 -4.74 13.41 4.28
CA ARG A 71 -4.36 14.42 5.29
C ARG A 71 -2.99 15.03 5.02
N GLY A 72 -2.34 14.68 3.92
CA GLY A 72 -1.01 15.22 3.58
C GLY A 72 0.13 14.68 4.45
N LEU A 73 -0.08 13.55 5.14
CA LEU A 73 0.93 12.94 6.00
C LEU A 73 1.90 12.07 5.23
N ALA A 74 1.50 11.60 4.04
CA ALA A 74 2.31 10.77 3.17
C ALA A 74 2.01 11.06 1.71
N GLU A 75 2.97 10.77 0.85
CA GLU A 75 2.78 10.73 -0.59
C GLU A 75 2.65 9.27 -1.02
N ALA A 76 1.84 9.01 -2.05
CA ALA A 76 1.74 7.71 -2.68
C ALA A 76 2.40 7.78 -4.06
N ARG A 77 3.38 6.92 -4.29
CA ARG A 77 4.00 6.74 -5.60
C ARG A 77 3.56 5.40 -6.16
N VAL A 78 2.95 5.43 -7.35
CA VAL A 78 2.41 4.22 -7.98
C VAL A 78 3.34 3.81 -9.13
N ILE A 79 3.82 2.57 -9.08
CA ILE A 79 4.62 1.97 -10.14
C ILE A 79 3.79 0.84 -10.73
N GLU A 80 3.53 0.91 -12.02
CA GLU A 80 2.80 -0.14 -12.73
C GLU A 80 3.78 -1.11 -13.38
N PHE A 81 3.48 -2.42 -13.28
CA PHE A 81 4.24 -3.43 -14.01
C PHE A 81 3.30 -4.55 -14.42
N ARG A 82 3.71 -5.29 -15.43
CA ARG A 82 2.96 -6.46 -15.89
C ARG A 82 3.62 -7.71 -15.33
N ALA A 83 2.94 -8.40 -14.44
CA ALA A 83 3.44 -9.65 -13.89
C ALA A 83 3.44 -10.72 -14.98
N SER A 84 4.62 -11.22 -15.34
CA SER A 84 4.78 -12.22 -16.38
C SER A 84 5.29 -13.56 -15.84
N GLN A 85 5.84 -13.57 -14.65
CA GLN A 85 6.40 -14.75 -14.00
C GLN A 85 6.21 -14.67 -12.50
N GLN A 86 6.11 -15.82 -11.86
CA GLN A 86 6.02 -15.89 -10.40
C GLN A 86 6.57 -17.22 -9.92
N ALA A 87 6.96 -17.29 -8.66
CA ALA A 87 7.35 -18.55 -8.02
C ALA A 87 6.11 -19.41 -7.80
N ASP A 88 6.24 -20.73 -7.95
CA ASP A 88 5.12 -21.66 -7.78
C ASP A 88 4.57 -21.63 -6.36
N ASP A 89 5.43 -21.41 -5.37
CA ASP A 89 5.09 -21.40 -3.94
C ASP A 89 5.02 -19.97 -3.35
N ILE A 90 4.65 -18.99 -4.17
CA ILE A 90 4.69 -17.58 -3.78
C ILE A 90 3.94 -17.30 -2.47
N GLN A 91 2.78 -17.92 -2.28
CA GLN A 91 1.97 -17.68 -1.07
C GLN A 91 2.74 -18.08 0.19
N GLY A 92 3.37 -19.24 0.18
CA GLY A 92 4.15 -19.72 1.33
C GLY A 92 5.38 -18.85 1.60
N ARG A 93 5.95 -18.24 0.57
CA ARG A 93 7.10 -17.36 0.73
C ARG A 93 6.71 -16.02 1.34
N ILE A 94 5.55 -15.50 0.98
CA ILE A 94 5.03 -14.26 1.56
C ILE A 94 4.82 -14.42 3.07
N ASP A 95 4.27 -15.54 3.48
CA ASP A 95 3.92 -15.80 4.88
C ASP A 95 5.13 -15.89 5.82
N ARG A 96 6.34 -16.00 5.28
CA ARG A 96 7.57 -16.16 6.07
C ARG A 96 8.34 -14.86 6.31
N THR A 97 7.88 -13.77 5.79
CA THR A 97 8.60 -12.47 5.91
C THR A 97 8.14 -11.61 7.12
#